data_949eb12bac6c161590264c9c96d68de3
#
_entry.id   949eb12bac6c161590264c9c96d68de3
#
_cell.length_a   1.000
_cell.length_b   1.000
_cell.length_c   1.000
_cell.angle_alpha   90.00
_cell.angle_beta   90.00
_cell.angle_gamma   90.00
#
_symmetry.space_group_name_H-M   'P 1'
#
loop_
_entity.id
_entity.type
_entity.pdbx_description
1 polymer ?
#
loop_
_entity_poly.entity_id
_entity_poly.type
_entity_poly.pdbx_seq_one_letter_code
_entity_poly.pdbx_strand_id
1 'polypeptide(L)'
;GLDPKQSYFYRQSDIPEVHELTWILNCSAAKGLLNRAHAYKAKVAENAQSGGDEDKAINMGLFSYPVLMAADILIFNATHVPVGPDQAQHMEMARDIAGKFNHTYSNLLTVPEALIQNEVSVPGNDGRKMSKSYNNIIPFLCSEKILQKSIAKIITNSLEPGDSKDHNSCTLFQLYSFFANKEQIGNMKQAYSDGIGWGDVKK
;
A
#
# COMPACT_ATOMS: atom_id res chain seq x y z
N GLY A 1 8.81 -17.36 -0.92
CA GLY A 1 7.65 -17.47 -1.77
C GLY A 1 6.43 -17.96 -1.03
N LEU A 2 5.26 -17.91 -1.66
CA LEU A 2 4.03 -18.48 -1.11
C LEU A 2 4.04 -20.00 -1.33
N ASP A 3 3.66 -20.77 -0.30
CA ASP A 3 3.48 -22.21 -0.42
C ASP A 3 2.01 -22.50 -0.78
N PRO A 4 1.72 -23.04 -1.96
CA PRO A 4 0.34 -23.31 -2.40
C PRO A 4 -0.35 -24.41 -1.58
N LYS A 5 0.40 -25.16 -0.74
CA LYS A 5 -0.17 -26.13 0.20
C LYS A 5 -0.66 -25.49 1.51
N GLN A 6 -0.21 -24.27 1.79
CA GLN A 6 -0.54 -23.54 3.01
C GLN A 6 -1.27 -22.23 2.76
N SER A 7 -1.41 -21.83 1.46
CA SER A 7 -2.01 -20.55 1.06
C SER A 7 -2.96 -20.76 -0.10
N TYR A 8 -4.10 -20.08 -0.07
CA TYR A 8 -4.99 -20.02 -1.23
C TYR A 8 -4.56 -18.84 -2.11
N PHE A 9 -4.33 -19.14 -3.38
CA PHE A 9 -4.04 -18.13 -4.40
C PHE A 9 -5.01 -18.31 -5.56
N TYR A 10 -5.87 -17.33 -5.78
CA TYR A 10 -6.96 -17.41 -6.74
C TYR A 10 -7.13 -16.07 -7.47
N ARG A 11 -7.80 -16.08 -8.59
CA ARG A 11 -8.25 -14.87 -9.27
C ARG A 11 -9.60 -14.46 -8.69
N GLN A 12 -9.89 -13.17 -8.57
CA GLN A 12 -11.19 -12.69 -8.11
C GLN A 12 -12.35 -13.28 -8.94
N SER A 13 -12.14 -13.46 -10.27
CA SER A 13 -13.12 -14.08 -11.16
C SER A 13 -13.42 -15.56 -10.85
N ASP A 14 -12.59 -16.22 -10.05
CA ASP A 14 -12.82 -17.62 -9.65
C ASP A 14 -13.79 -17.73 -8.46
N ILE A 15 -14.17 -16.59 -7.87
CA ILE A 15 -15.12 -16.49 -6.75
C ILE A 15 -16.27 -15.53 -7.16
N PRO A 16 -17.26 -16.02 -7.91
CA PRO A 16 -18.38 -15.20 -8.38
C PRO A 16 -19.20 -14.61 -7.23
N GLU A 17 -19.18 -15.22 -6.05
CA GLU A 17 -19.89 -14.79 -4.85
C GLU A 17 -19.45 -13.39 -4.38
N VAL A 18 -18.22 -12.95 -4.69
CA VAL A 18 -17.79 -11.57 -4.44
C VAL A 18 -18.66 -10.57 -5.19
N HIS A 19 -18.97 -10.86 -6.45
CA HIS A 19 -19.80 -9.99 -7.27
C HIS A 19 -21.28 -10.06 -6.87
N GLU A 20 -21.78 -11.23 -6.48
CA GLU A 20 -23.14 -11.40 -5.94
C GLU A 20 -23.29 -10.60 -4.64
N LEU A 21 -22.34 -10.74 -3.71
CA LEU A 21 -22.33 -9.95 -2.48
C LEU A 21 -22.24 -8.45 -2.77
N THR A 22 -21.40 -8.04 -3.74
CA THR A 22 -21.31 -6.64 -4.17
C THR A 22 -22.66 -6.10 -4.61
N TRP A 23 -23.43 -6.86 -5.38
CA TRP A 23 -24.77 -6.45 -5.80
C TRP A 23 -25.72 -6.32 -4.61
N ILE A 24 -25.73 -7.28 -3.71
CA ILE A 24 -26.55 -7.26 -2.49
C ILE A 24 -26.20 -6.04 -1.63
N LEU A 25 -24.92 -5.77 -1.44
CA LEU A 25 -24.46 -4.62 -0.66
C LEU A 25 -24.79 -3.29 -1.34
N ASN A 26 -24.72 -3.20 -2.68
CA ASN A 26 -25.16 -2.02 -3.42
C ASN A 26 -26.66 -1.71 -3.19
N CYS A 27 -27.50 -2.74 -3.05
CA CYS A 27 -28.92 -2.56 -2.76
C CYS A 27 -29.18 -2.04 -1.33
N SER A 28 -28.23 -2.20 -0.41
CA SER A 28 -28.34 -1.76 0.98
C SER A 28 -27.50 -0.52 1.30
N ALA A 29 -26.45 -0.24 0.54
CA ALA A 29 -25.58 0.91 0.73
C ALA A 29 -26.30 2.23 0.41
N ALA A 30 -26.17 3.21 1.31
CA ALA A 30 -26.77 4.52 1.06
C ALA A 30 -25.99 5.29 -0.02
N LYS A 31 -26.68 5.84 -1.01
CA LYS A 31 -26.07 6.71 -2.05
C LYS A 31 -25.23 7.85 -1.42
N GLY A 32 -25.73 8.46 -0.33
CA GLY A 32 -25.01 9.53 0.38
C GLY A 32 -23.68 9.09 0.98
N LEU A 33 -23.50 7.81 1.30
CA LEU A 33 -22.22 7.24 1.70
C LEU A 33 -21.25 7.24 0.50
N LEU A 34 -21.69 6.73 -0.64
CA LEU A 34 -20.88 6.65 -1.85
C LEU A 34 -20.51 8.03 -2.41
N ASN A 35 -21.41 9.01 -2.30
CA ASN A 35 -21.12 10.40 -2.66
C ASN A 35 -19.92 11.00 -1.90
N ARG A 36 -19.56 10.45 -0.76
CA ARG A 36 -18.41 10.90 0.06
C ARG A 36 -17.08 10.27 -0.34
N ALA A 37 -17.10 9.25 -1.20
CA ALA A 37 -15.88 8.57 -1.66
C ALA A 37 -14.90 9.57 -2.31
N HIS A 38 -13.63 9.51 -1.92
CA HIS A 38 -12.62 10.48 -2.35
C HIS A 38 -12.50 10.55 -3.87
N ALA A 39 -12.41 9.40 -4.55
CA ALA A 39 -12.25 9.37 -6.01
C ALA A 39 -13.46 9.97 -6.75
N TYR A 40 -14.68 9.67 -6.29
CA TYR A 40 -15.89 10.27 -6.85
C TYR A 40 -15.91 11.79 -6.66
N LYS A 41 -15.67 12.26 -5.41
CA LYS A 41 -15.61 13.70 -5.11
C LYS A 41 -14.52 14.43 -5.90
N ALA A 42 -13.34 13.83 -6.01
CA ALA A 42 -12.24 14.41 -6.77
C ALA A 42 -12.62 14.60 -8.25
N LYS A 43 -13.30 13.60 -8.85
CA LYS A 43 -13.74 13.68 -10.24
C LYS A 43 -14.84 14.71 -10.48
N VAL A 44 -15.82 14.77 -9.57
CA VAL A 44 -16.86 15.82 -9.60
C VAL A 44 -16.23 17.21 -9.49
N ALA A 45 -15.30 17.41 -8.55
CA ALA A 45 -14.62 18.69 -8.37
C ALA A 45 -13.79 19.10 -9.60
N GLU A 46 -13.07 18.15 -10.21
CA GLU A 46 -12.33 18.38 -11.47
C GLU A 46 -13.26 18.81 -12.59
N ASN A 47 -14.40 18.14 -12.77
CA ASN A 47 -15.39 18.44 -13.78
C ASN A 47 -16.01 19.85 -13.57
N ALA A 48 -16.39 20.18 -12.32
CA ALA A 48 -16.93 21.49 -11.96
C ALA A 48 -15.92 22.62 -12.24
N GLN A 49 -14.63 22.42 -11.91
CA GLN A 49 -13.56 23.39 -12.18
C GLN A 49 -13.34 23.63 -13.68
N SER A 50 -13.57 22.61 -14.51
CA SER A 50 -13.48 22.72 -15.97
C SER A 50 -14.71 23.39 -16.63
N GLY A 51 -15.73 23.74 -15.84
CA GLY A 51 -16.96 24.35 -16.33
C GLY A 51 -17.86 23.41 -17.15
N GLY A 52 -17.65 22.08 -16.99
CA GLY A 52 -18.41 21.06 -17.68
C GLY A 52 -19.50 20.41 -16.83
N ASP A 53 -20.14 19.39 -17.38
CA ASP A 53 -21.08 18.52 -16.67
C ASP A 53 -20.35 17.80 -15.53
N GLU A 54 -20.88 17.89 -14.30
CA GLU A 54 -20.31 17.25 -13.13
C GLU A 54 -20.20 15.73 -13.26
N ASP A 55 -21.11 15.11 -14.03
CA ASP A 55 -21.12 13.66 -14.26
C ASP A 55 -20.23 13.21 -15.43
N LYS A 56 -19.51 14.14 -16.09
CA LYS A 56 -18.65 13.82 -17.22
C LYS A 56 -17.61 12.78 -16.85
N ALA A 57 -17.56 11.70 -17.63
CA ALA A 57 -16.65 10.56 -17.44
C ALA A 57 -16.75 9.88 -16.06
N ILE A 58 -17.86 10.05 -15.34
CA ILE A 58 -18.18 9.28 -14.14
C ILE A 58 -19.08 8.12 -14.55
N ASN A 59 -18.55 6.91 -14.44
CA ASN A 59 -19.32 5.69 -14.66
C ASN A 59 -19.68 5.02 -13.33
N MET A 60 -20.59 4.06 -13.38
CA MET A 60 -21.03 3.34 -12.18
C MET A 60 -19.89 2.57 -11.49
N GLY A 61 -18.87 2.13 -12.24
CA GLY A 61 -17.69 1.50 -11.66
C GLY A 61 -16.90 2.46 -10.75
N LEU A 62 -16.67 3.70 -11.19
CA LEU A 62 -16.03 4.73 -10.35
C LEU A 62 -16.87 5.08 -9.13
N PHE A 63 -18.18 5.07 -9.25
CA PHE A 63 -19.08 5.40 -8.16
C PHE A 63 -19.22 4.28 -7.13
N SER A 64 -19.29 3.02 -7.59
CA SER A 64 -19.62 1.86 -6.74
C SER A 64 -18.47 0.94 -6.39
N TYR A 65 -17.22 1.14 -6.92
CA TYR A 65 -16.10 0.28 -6.55
C TYR A 65 -15.86 0.17 -5.03
N PRO A 66 -16.16 1.19 -4.17
CA PRO A 66 -16.00 1.02 -2.73
C PRO A 66 -16.86 -0.09 -2.15
N VAL A 67 -18.00 -0.39 -2.80
CA VAL A 67 -18.87 -1.51 -2.39
C VAL A 67 -18.25 -2.85 -2.79
N LEU A 68 -17.62 -2.94 -3.96
CA LEU A 68 -16.85 -4.12 -4.35
C LEU A 68 -15.69 -4.38 -3.38
N MET A 69 -14.95 -3.33 -3.00
CA MET A 69 -13.89 -3.46 -2.00
C MET A 69 -14.44 -3.90 -0.64
N ALA A 70 -15.59 -3.39 -0.23
CA ALA A 70 -16.27 -3.86 0.97
C ALA A 70 -16.62 -5.35 0.87
N ALA A 71 -17.12 -5.81 -0.28
CA ALA A 71 -17.44 -7.22 -0.52
C ALA A 71 -16.20 -8.11 -0.45
N ASP A 72 -15.06 -7.68 -1.03
CA ASP A 72 -13.77 -8.41 -0.96
C ASP A 72 -13.32 -8.65 0.50
N ILE A 73 -13.65 -7.75 1.41
CA ILE A 73 -13.31 -7.84 2.84
C ILE A 73 -14.34 -8.68 3.60
N LEU A 74 -15.62 -8.36 3.39
CA LEU A 74 -16.72 -8.89 4.21
C LEU A 74 -17.03 -10.35 3.91
N ILE A 75 -16.82 -10.81 2.67
CA ILE A 75 -17.07 -12.20 2.28
C ILE A 75 -16.22 -13.20 3.07
N PHE A 76 -15.04 -12.79 3.51
CA PHE A 76 -14.13 -13.63 4.31
C PHE A 76 -14.29 -13.44 5.82
N ASN A 77 -15.28 -12.67 6.27
CA ASN A 77 -15.47 -12.34 7.69
C ASN A 77 -14.19 -11.79 8.33
N ALA A 78 -13.42 -10.99 7.60
CA ALA A 78 -12.20 -10.41 8.09
C ALA A 78 -12.47 -9.54 9.33
N THR A 79 -11.77 -9.82 10.43
CA THR A 79 -11.86 -9.03 11.67
C THR A 79 -10.93 -7.83 11.65
N HIS A 80 -9.75 -7.97 11.04
CA HIS A 80 -8.73 -6.94 10.94
C HIS A 80 -8.18 -6.87 9.51
N VAL A 81 -8.05 -5.66 9.00
CA VAL A 81 -7.55 -5.43 7.64
C VAL A 81 -6.38 -4.46 7.68
N PRO A 82 -5.14 -4.91 7.39
CA PRO A 82 -3.99 -4.02 7.31
C PRO A 82 -4.09 -3.18 6.04
N VAL A 83 -4.07 -1.86 6.22
CA VAL A 83 -4.21 -0.89 5.12
C VAL A 83 -3.27 0.30 5.32
N GLY A 84 -2.90 0.94 4.21
CA GLY A 84 -2.27 2.25 4.25
C GLY A 84 -3.25 3.36 4.65
N PRO A 85 -2.75 4.53 5.09
CA PRO A 85 -3.59 5.67 5.50
C PRO A 85 -4.54 6.15 4.40
N ASP A 86 -4.16 6.01 3.13
CA ASP A 86 -4.96 6.36 1.96
C ASP A 86 -6.23 5.51 1.80
N GLN A 87 -6.24 4.30 2.41
CA GLN A 87 -7.38 3.37 2.38
C GLN A 87 -8.28 3.48 3.61
N ALA A 88 -7.98 4.36 4.56
CA ALA A 88 -8.74 4.49 5.80
C ALA A 88 -10.23 4.79 5.53
N GLN A 89 -10.54 5.69 4.58
CA GLN A 89 -11.91 6.00 4.21
C GLN A 89 -12.67 4.79 3.65
N HIS A 90 -12.03 3.98 2.82
CA HIS A 90 -12.65 2.77 2.27
C HIS A 90 -12.98 1.76 3.38
N MET A 91 -12.13 1.67 4.39
CA MET A 91 -12.40 0.82 5.56
C MET A 91 -13.60 1.32 6.38
N GLU A 92 -13.72 2.63 6.59
CA GLU A 92 -14.90 3.22 7.23
C GLU A 92 -16.17 2.94 6.42
N MET A 93 -16.10 3.10 5.09
CA MET A 93 -17.23 2.77 4.22
C MET A 93 -17.63 1.29 4.31
N ALA A 94 -16.67 0.37 4.33
CA ALA A 94 -16.94 -1.07 4.49
C ALA A 94 -17.62 -1.37 5.84
N ARG A 95 -17.19 -0.69 6.92
CA ARG A 95 -17.81 -0.80 8.26
C ARG A 95 -19.24 -0.28 8.26
N ASP A 96 -19.47 0.88 7.65
CA ASP A 96 -20.81 1.50 7.54
C ASP A 96 -21.76 0.58 6.73
N ILE A 97 -21.26 0.00 5.63
CA ILE A 97 -22.02 -0.93 4.78
C ILE A 97 -22.38 -2.20 5.57
N ALA A 98 -21.41 -2.81 6.25
CA ALA A 98 -21.64 -4.00 7.07
C ALA A 98 -22.61 -3.72 8.22
N GLY A 99 -22.46 -2.60 8.92
CA GLY A 99 -23.38 -2.18 9.99
C GLY A 99 -24.79 -1.96 9.48
N LYS A 100 -24.95 -1.30 8.33
CA LYS A 100 -26.25 -1.08 7.70
C LYS A 100 -26.92 -2.38 7.28
N PHE A 101 -26.15 -3.29 6.67
CA PHE A 101 -26.63 -4.61 6.29
C PHE A 101 -27.09 -5.40 7.51
N ASN A 102 -26.27 -5.48 8.55
CA ASN A 102 -26.59 -6.20 9.77
C ASN A 102 -27.84 -5.65 10.47
N HIS A 103 -27.99 -4.31 10.49
CA HIS A 103 -29.18 -3.68 11.05
C HIS A 103 -30.45 -3.99 10.25
N THR A 104 -30.33 -4.08 8.93
CA THR A 104 -31.49 -4.24 8.02
C THR A 104 -31.99 -5.69 7.98
N TYR A 105 -31.06 -6.65 7.99
CA TYR A 105 -31.39 -8.07 7.78
C TYR A 105 -31.13 -8.92 9.04
N SER A 106 -29.87 -9.15 9.37
CA SER A 106 -29.44 -9.89 10.57
C SER A 106 -27.95 -9.66 10.81
N ASN A 107 -27.48 -9.91 12.03
CA ASN A 107 -26.07 -9.79 12.38
C ASN A 107 -25.23 -10.93 11.76
N LEU A 108 -24.94 -10.82 10.47
CA LEU A 108 -24.28 -11.81 9.64
C LEU A 108 -22.84 -11.42 9.28
N LEU A 109 -22.62 -10.14 8.95
CA LEU A 109 -21.32 -9.67 8.49
C LEU A 109 -20.46 -9.20 9.67
N THR A 110 -19.23 -9.65 9.72
CA THR A 110 -18.23 -9.13 10.67
C THR A 110 -17.88 -7.69 10.30
N VAL A 111 -17.99 -6.76 11.27
CA VAL A 111 -17.56 -5.37 11.08
C VAL A 111 -16.04 -5.30 11.27
N PRO A 112 -15.24 -5.04 10.22
CA PRO A 112 -13.80 -5.15 10.29
C PRO A 112 -13.15 -3.94 11.00
N GLU A 113 -11.98 -4.14 11.57
CA GLU A 113 -11.13 -3.07 12.09
C GLU A 113 -9.97 -2.78 11.15
N ALA A 114 -9.67 -1.50 10.93
CA ALA A 114 -8.52 -1.08 10.14
C ALA A 114 -7.24 -1.16 10.98
N LEU A 115 -6.25 -1.91 10.52
CA LEU A 115 -4.89 -1.82 11.03
C LEU A 115 -4.11 -0.84 10.15
N ILE A 116 -4.20 0.44 10.49
CA ILE A 116 -3.51 1.48 9.73
C ILE A 116 -2.02 1.40 10.03
N GLN A 117 -1.25 1.00 9.04
CA GLN A 117 0.20 1.03 9.12
C GLN A 117 0.70 2.36 8.59
N ASN A 118 1.56 3.03 9.37
CA ASN A 118 2.27 4.19 8.85
C ASN A 118 3.03 3.79 7.60
N GLU A 119 2.82 4.52 6.50
CA GLU A 119 3.55 4.28 5.27
C GLU A 119 5.05 4.41 5.53
N VAL A 120 5.74 3.30 5.56
CA VAL A 120 7.19 3.32 5.47
C VAL A 120 7.52 3.47 3.99
N SER A 121 7.89 4.68 3.58
CA SER A 121 8.30 4.94 2.22
C SER A 121 9.63 4.26 1.96
N VAL A 122 9.64 3.23 1.12
CA VAL A 122 10.88 2.57 0.69
C VAL A 122 11.58 3.49 -0.31
N PRO A 123 12.83 3.91 -0.05
CA PRO A 123 13.56 4.74 -0.99
C PRO A 123 14.03 3.93 -2.20
N GLY A 124 13.99 4.54 -3.37
CA GLY A 124 14.61 4.03 -4.58
C GLY A 124 16.12 4.27 -4.62
N ASN A 125 16.77 3.80 -5.68
CA ASN A 125 18.23 3.98 -5.84
C ASN A 125 18.68 5.44 -5.99
N ASP A 126 17.75 6.36 -6.21
CA ASP A 126 17.93 7.82 -6.31
C ASP A 126 17.53 8.57 -5.02
N GLY A 127 17.16 7.86 -3.94
CA GLY A 127 16.75 8.41 -2.66
C GLY A 127 15.29 8.89 -2.59
N ARG A 128 14.58 9.02 -3.72
CA ARG A 128 13.13 9.32 -3.74
C ARG A 128 12.31 8.07 -3.42
N LYS A 129 11.01 8.22 -3.12
CA LYS A 129 10.09 7.09 -2.99
C LYS A 129 10.25 6.13 -4.18
N MET A 130 10.46 4.84 -3.90
CA MET A 130 10.60 3.82 -4.94
C MET A 130 9.34 3.73 -5.79
N SER A 131 9.49 3.85 -7.11
CA SER A 131 8.36 3.78 -8.05
C SER A 131 8.82 3.30 -9.42
N LYS A 132 7.98 2.50 -10.08
CA LYS A 132 8.20 2.10 -11.48
C LYS A 132 8.24 3.32 -12.41
N SER A 133 7.41 4.34 -12.16
CA SER A 133 7.35 5.56 -12.95
C SER A 133 8.63 6.41 -12.87
N TYR A 134 9.39 6.28 -11.78
CA TYR A 134 10.67 6.97 -11.61
C TYR A 134 11.87 6.13 -12.07
N ASN A 135 11.64 4.88 -12.49
CA ASN A 135 12.70 3.95 -12.87
C ASN A 135 13.83 3.82 -11.82
N ASN A 136 13.46 3.94 -10.55
CA ASN A 136 14.37 3.90 -9.39
C ASN A 136 14.19 2.66 -8.53
N ILE A 137 13.55 1.61 -9.08
CA ILE A 137 13.24 0.38 -8.36
C ILE A 137 14.47 -0.52 -8.20
N ILE A 138 14.48 -1.29 -7.12
CA ILE A 138 15.30 -2.50 -6.98
C ILE A 138 14.36 -3.67 -7.25
N PRO A 139 14.58 -4.44 -8.34
CA PRO A 139 13.66 -5.52 -8.71
C PRO A 139 13.63 -6.61 -7.64
N PHE A 140 12.43 -7.03 -7.25
CA PHE A 140 12.23 -8.14 -6.32
C PHE A 140 12.48 -9.48 -7.03
N LEU A 141 13.11 -10.45 -6.34
CA LEU A 141 13.45 -11.77 -6.87
C LEU A 141 14.29 -11.74 -8.18
N CYS A 142 15.10 -10.72 -8.37
CA CYS A 142 16.03 -10.65 -9.48
C CYS A 142 17.30 -11.50 -9.23
N SER A 143 18.10 -11.71 -10.29
CA SER A 143 19.40 -12.37 -10.14
C SER A 143 20.36 -11.51 -9.30
N GLU A 144 21.28 -12.15 -8.61
CA GLU A 144 22.30 -11.48 -7.79
C GLU A 144 23.06 -10.39 -8.58
N LYS A 145 23.42 -10.66 -9.83
CA LYS A 145 24.08 -9.69 -10.70
C LYS A 145 23.26 -8.42 -10.93
N ILE A 146 21.92 -8.55 -11.05
CA ILE A 146 21.01 -7.40 -11.22
C ILE A 146 20.89 -6.66 -9.89
N LEU A 147 20.79 -7.38 -8.77
CA LEU A 147 20.75 -6.79 -7.44
C LEU A 147 22.00 -5.97 -7.14
N GLN A 148 23.17 -6.55 -7.34
CA GLN A 148 24.45 -5.86 -7.15
C GLN A 148 24.56 -4.58 -8.00
N LYS A 149 24.15 -4.64 -9.27
CA LYS A 149 24.11 -3.45 -10.14
C LYS A 149 23.14 -2.39 -9.63
N SER A 150 22.01 -2.78 -9.08
CA SER A 150 21.01 -1.84 -8.53
C SER A 150 21.51 -1.17 -7.26
N ILE A 151 22.13 -1.93 -6.37
CA ILE A 151 22.74 -1.41 -5.13
C ILE A 151 23.93 -0.48 -5.46
N ALA A 152 24.77 -0.86 -6.43
CA ALA A 152 25.90 -0.03 -6.86
C ALA A 152 25.48 1.35 -7.36
N LYS A 153 24.30 1.47 -7.96
CA LYS A 153 23.72 2.74 -8.45
C LYS A 153 23.20 3.67 -7.37
N ILE A 154 23.01 3.16 -6.13
CA ILE A 154 22.50 4.01 -5.05
C ILE A 154 23.49 5.15 -4.80
N ILE A 155 22.95 6.38 -4.83
CA ILE A 155 23.74 7.59 -4.67
C ILE A 155 24.27 7.67 -3.23
N THR A 156 25.57 7.91 -3.11
CA THR A 156 26.27 8.17 -1.86
C THR A 156 27.01 9.50 -1.95
N ASN A 157 27.35 10.09 -0.81
CA ASN A 157 28.16 11.31 -0.81
C ASN A 157 29.64 11.00 -1.08
N SER A 158 30.48 12.05 -1.11
CA SER A 158 31.91 11.98 -1.39
C SER A 158 32.79 11.77 -0.15
N LEU A 159 32.22 11.36 1.00
CA LEU A 159 33.01 11.11 2.20
C LEU A 159 33.92 9.89 2.02
N GLU A 160 35.17 10.04 2.39
CA GLU A 160 36.18 8.99 2.26
C GLU A 160 36.07 7.92 3.38
N PRO A 161 36.69 6.74 3.20
CA PRO A 161 36.87 5.80 4.32
C PRO A 161 37.61 6.48 5.47
N GLY A 162 37.11 6.31 6.71
CA GLY A 162 37.60 6.99 7.91
C GLY A 162 36.80 8.22 8.30
N ASP A 163 36.07 8.84 7.38
CA ASP A 163 35.14 9.94 7.71
C ASP A 163 33.85 9.40 8.31
N SER A 164 33.42 9.96 9.44
CA SER A 164 32.12 9.63 10.04
C SER A 164 30.97 9.99 9.10
N LYS A 165 30.01 9.10 8.98
CA LYS A 165 28.87 9.22 8.05
C LYS A 165 27.54 9.27 8.79
N ASP A 166 26.65 10.14 8.35
CA ASP A 166 25.29 10.19 8.89
C ASP A 166 24.41 9.08 8.30
N HIS A 167 24.03 8.14 9.14
CA HIS A 167 23.16 7.04 8.77
C HIS A 167 21.69 7.47 8.57
N ASN A 168 21.22 8.57 9.19
CA ASN A 168 19.82 8.98 9.13
C ASN A 168 19.42 9.51 7.74
N SER A 169 20.34 10.20 7.07
CA SER A 169 20.12 10.74 5.72
C SER A 169 20.54 9.78 4.61
N CYS A 170 21.02 8.58 4.94
CA CYS A 170 21.59 7.65 3.97
C CYS A 170 20.56 6.64 3.43
N THR A 171 20.32 6.68 2.13
CA THR A 171 19.43 5.73 1.42
C THR A 171 19.85 4.27 1.61
N LEU A 172 21.15 3.97 1.60
CA LEU A 172 21.65 2.62 1.84
C LEU A 172 21.29 2.11 3.24
N PHE A 173 21.47 2.95 4.25
CA PHE A 173 21.13 2.60 5.63
C PHE A 173 19.62 2.41 5.81
N GLN A 174 18.81 3.26 5.18
CA GLN A 174 17.34 3.12 5.20
C GLN A 174 16.92 1.78 4.57
N LEU A 175 17.44 1.43 3.40
CA LEU A 175 17.18 0.14 2.75
C LEU A 175 17.66 -1.05 3.60
N TYR A 176 18.87 -0.99 4.14
CA TYR A 176 19.40 -2.01 5.02
C TYR A 176 18.51 -2.27 6.25
N SER A 177 17.95 -1.20 6.82
CA SER A 177 17.11 -1.27 8.03
C SER A 177 15.80 -2.03 7.82
N PHE A 178 15.33 -2.23 6.58
CA PHE A 178 14.14 -3.05 6.30
C PHE A 178 14.41 -4.56 6.45
N PHE A 179 15.64 -4.99 6.34
CA PHE A 179 16.04 -6.40 6.35
C PHE A 179 16.80 -6.79 7.61
N ALA A 180 17.42 -5.82 8.28
CA ALA A 180 18.29 -6.04 9.42
C ALA A 180 17.52 -6.12 10.74
N ASN A 181 18.00 -6.95 11.66
CA ASN A 181 17.50 -6.98 13.04
C ASN A 181 18.11 -5.81 13.87
N LYS A 182 17.61 -5.63 15.11
CA LYS A 182 18.04 -4.52 15.98
C LYS A 182 19.55 -4.49 16.26
N GLU A 183 20.16 -5.64 16.43
CA GLU A 183 21.61 -5.76 16.67
C GLU A 183 22.41 -5.36 15.43
N GLN A 184 22.01 -5.87 14.26
CA GLN A 184 22.61 -5.52 12.98
C GLN A 184 22.52 -4.03 12.67
N ILE A 185 21.34 -3.43 12.95
CA ILE A 185 21.14 -1.98 12.82
C ILE A 185 22.11 -1.22 13.75
N GLY A 186 22.25 -1.66 15.01
CA GLY A 186 23.19 -1.05 15.95
C GLY A 186 24.64 -1.11 15.46
N ASN A 187 25.07 -2.28 15.02
CA ASN A 187 26.44 -2.48 14.50
C ASN A 187 26.70 -1.63 13.25
N MET A 188 25.72 -1.54 12.34
CA MET A 188 25.86 -0.72 11.14
C MET A 188 25.92 0.78 11.49
N LYS A 189 25.14 1.27 12.44
CA LYS A 189 25.24 2.65 12.95
C LYS A 189 26.62 2.96 13.47
N GLN A 190 27.21 2.06 14.26
CA GLN A 190 28.56 2.22 14.75
C GLN A 190 29.58 2.26 13.60
N ALA A 191 29.47 1.33 12.63
CA ALA A 191 30.33 1.31 11.46
C ALA A 191 30.28 2.62 10.65
N TYR A 192 29.09 3.23 10.52
CA TYR A 192 28.92 4.56 9.88
C TYR A 192 29.66 5.65 10.66
N SER A 193 29.56 5.63 12.00
CA SER A 193 30.28 6.58 12.86
C SER A 193 31.79 6.39 12.80
N ASP A 194 32.24 5.15 12.65
CA ASP A 194 33.66 4.77 12.56
C ASP A 194 34.24 4.97 11.14
N GLY A 195 33.42 5.42 10.18
CA GLY A 195 33.91 5.79 8.86
C GLY A 195 33.98 4.64 7.85
N ILE A 196 33.09 3.64 7.92
CA ILE A 196 33.05 2.53 6.95
C ILE A 196 33.05 3.04 5.49
N GLY A 197 33.80 2.38 4.60
CA GLY A 197 33.86 2.73 3.18
C GLY A 197 32.52 2.42 2.46
N TRP A 198 32.09 3.30 1.52
CA TRP A 198 30.87 3.09 0.75
C TRP A 198 30.87 1.76 -0.03
N GLY A 199 32.05 1.31 -0.48
CA GLY A 199 32.19 0.01 -1.13
C GLY A 199 31.83 -1.17 -0.23
N ASP A 200 32.13 -1.08 1.07
CA ASP A 200 31.81 -2.13 2.05
C ASP A 200 30.35 -2.10 2.48
N VAL A 201 29.77 -0.91 2.60
CA VAL A 201 28.30 -0.77 2.86
C VAL A 201 27.47 -1.37 1.73
N LYS A 202 27.97 -1.35 0.49
CA LYS A 202 27.25 -1.85 -0.71
C LYS A 202 27.41 -3.35 -0.96
N LYS A 203 28.24 -4.03 -0.19
CA LYS A 203 28.39 -5.51 -0.25
C LYS A 203 27.31 -6.22 0.55
#